data_1689c080d07fa0488f3cc50657439b12
#
_entry.id   1689c080d07fa0488f3cc50657439b12
#
_cell.length_a   1.000
_cell.length_b   1.000
_cell.length_c   1.000
_cell.angle_alpha   90.00
_cell.angle_beta   90.00
_cell.angle_gamma   90.00
#
_symmetry.space_group_name_H-M   'P 1'
#
loop_
_entity.id
_entity.type
_entity.pdbx_description
1 polymer ?
#
loop_
_entity_poly.entity_id
_entity_poly.type
_entity_poly.pdbx_seq_one_letter_code
_entity_poly.pdbx_strand_id
1 'polypeptide(L)'
;MTASKPLGRVHSVESFGLVDGPGVRYVIFLQGCALRCQFCHNPDSWEMHNPSAEMTDAESLLEQALRYRKYWGRDGKKGGITVSGGEPMLQMPFVTELFELAHRKGVHTTLDTAGQPYREDAEYQKAFERMMAATDLVMLDLKAMDAQLHRRVTGLDNANILAMARKLSDMGKPMWIRHVLVPGLTDGEDDLRQMAAFIQTLQTVERVEILPYHTLGLSKWRRLGIDYPLE
;
A
#
# COMPACT_ATOMS: atom_id res chain seq x y z
N MET A 1 -9.69 -10.74 -30.32
CA MET A 1 -10.24 -11.01 -28.98
C MET A 1 -9.91 -9.81 -28.10
N THR A 2 -10.86 -9.00 -27.71
CA THR A 2 -10.65 -7.92 -26.72
C THR A 2 -10.32 -8.59 -25.39
N ALA A 3 -9.12 -8.35 -24.87
CA ALA A 3 -8.75 -8.83 -23.53
C ALA A 3 -9.84 -8.35 -22.55
N SER A 4 -10.33 -9.25 -21.70
CA SER A 4 -11.30 -8.88 -20.66
C SER A 4 -10.67 -7.84 -19.73
N LYS A 5 -11.40 -6.77 -19.41
CA LYS A 5 -10.94 -5.76 -18.44
C LYS A 5 -10.61 -6.45 -17.11
N PRO A 6 -9.50 -6.11 -16.46
CA PRO A 6 -9.20 -6.65 -15.14
C PRO A 6 -10.21 -6.16 -14.11
N LEU A 7 -10.72 -7.07 -13.29
CA LEU A 7 -11.58 -6.74 -12.16
C LEU A 7 -10.78 -6.66 -10.88
N GLY A 8 -11.07 -5.66 -10.05
CA GLY A 8 -10.51 -5.52 -8.71
C GLY A 8 -11.38 -6.22 -7.66
N ARG A 9 -10.74 -6.93 -6.75
CA ARG A 9 -11.38 -7.42 -5.52
C ARG A 9 -11.25 -6.33 -4.46
N VAL A 10 -12.31 -5.57 -4.25
CA VAL A 10 -12.35 -4.47 -3.29
C VAL A 10 -12.89 -4.97 -1.96
N HIS A 11 -12.12 -4.79 -0.90
CA HIS A 11 -12.53 -5.08 0.47
C HIS A 11 -13.46 -3.99 1.01
N SER A 12 -13.05 -2.73 0.87
CA SER A 12 -13.81 -1.57 1.35
C SER A 12 -13.28 -0.28 0.75
N VAL A 13 -14.01 0.81 0.96
CA VAL A 13 -13.58 2.17 0.57
C VAL A 13 -13.75 3.14 1.74
N GLU A 14 -12.88 4.15 1.81
CA GLU A 14 -12.99 5.28 2.74
C GLU A 14 -12.97 6.58 1.91
N SER A 15 -14.01 7.40 2.04
CA SER A 15 -14.19 8.58 1.19
C SER A 15 -13.44 9.82 1.65
N PHE A 16 -12.94 9.84 2.89
CA PHE A 16 -12.29 10.99 3.53
C PHE A 16 -11.02 10.60 4.28
N GLY A 17 -10.15 9.79 3.68
CA GLY A 17 -8.83 9.48 4.24
C GLY A 17 -8.00 10.77 4.39
N LEU A 18 -7.47 11.01 5.58
CA LEU A 18 -6.66 12.19 5.91
C LEU A 18 -5.19 11.86 6.19
N VAL A 19 -4.88 10.57 6.31
CA VAL A 19 -3.55 10.04 6.64
C VAL A 19 -3.02 9.06 5.57
N ASP A 20 -3.73 8.95 4.45
CA ASP A 20 -3.46 7.97 3.39
C ASP A 20 -2.84 8.62 2.17
N GLY A 21 -2.05 9.66 2.36
CA GLY A 21 -1.39 10.44 1.32
C GLY A 21 -1.69 11.93 1.39
N PRO A 22 -1.26 12.72 0.39
CA PRO A 22 -1.43 14.17 0.42
C PRO A 22 -2.89 14.59 0.26
N GLY A 23 -3.34 15.49 1.13
CA GLY A 23 -4.70 16.07 1.11
C GLY A 23 -5.78 15.08 1.51
N VAL A 24 -7.00 15.29 0.99
CA VAL A 24 -8.13 14.37 1.21
C VAL A 24 -8.07 13.25 0.18
N ARG A 25 -8.18 12.00 0.62
CA ARG A 25 -8.08 10.82 -0.24
C ARG A 25 -9.40 10.06 -0.31
N TYR A 26 -9.72 9.56 -1.49
CA TYR A 26 -10.63 8.44 -1.62
C TYR A 26 -9.77 7.17 -1.56
N VAL A 27 -9.84 6.44 -0.44
CA VAL A 27 -9.01 5.27 -0.20
C VAL A 27 -9.75 4.01 -0.60
N ILE A 28 -9.10 3.18 -1.39
CA ILE A 28 -9.60 1.91 -1.88
C ILE A 28 -8.78 0.80 -1.23
N PHE A 29 -9.39 0.02 -0.38
CA PHE A 29 -8.74 -1.14 0.25
C PHE A 29 -9.01 -2.38 -0.57
N LEU A 30 -7.96 -2.97 -1.15
CA LEU A 30 -8.06 -4.20 -1.93
C LEU A 30 -7.97 -5.44 -1.04
N GLN A 31 -8.61 -6.51 -1.47
CA GLN A 31 -8.61 -7.81 -0.82
C GLN A 31 -7.39 -8.63 -1.23
N GLY A 32 -6.78 -9.34 -0.29
CA GLY A 32 -5.65 -10.24 -0.45
C GLY A 32 -4.34 -9.65 0.10
N CYS A 33 -3.66 -10.40 0.97
CA CYS A 33 -2.34 -10.08 1.48
C CYS A 33 -1.58 -11.35 1.85
N ALA A 34 -0.31 -11.45 1.46
CA ALA A 34 0.54 -12.59 1.84
C ALA A 34 1.20 -12.39 3.21
N LEU A 35 1.37 -11.13 3.66
CA LEU A 35 1.92 -10.83 4.97
C LEU A 35 0.92 -11.18 6.10
N ARG A 36 1.47 -11.50 7.27
CA ARG A 36 0.73 -11.77 8.51
C ARG A 36 1.26 -10.90 9.64
N CYS A 37 1.24 -9.56 9.39
CA CYS A 37 1.76 -8.59 10.33
C CYS A 37 1.06 -8.71 11.68
N GLN A 38 1.83 -8.86 12.77
CA GLN A 38 1.30 -9.04 14.12
C GLN A 38 0.43 -7.86 14.60
N PHE A 39 0.65 -6.67 14.05
CA PHE A 39 -0.10 -5.44 14.33
C PHE A 39 -1.09 -5.06 13.23
N CYS A 40 -1.53 -6.00 12.38
CA CYS A 40 -2.40 -5.68 11.25
C CYS A 40 -3.74 -5.08 11.70
N HIS A 41 -4.12 -3.94 11.11
CA HIS A 41 -5.42 -3.32 11.37
C HIS A 41 -6.55 -3.91 10.51
N ASN A 42 -6.19 -4.58 9.41
CA ASN A 42 -7.13 -5.14 8.45
C ASN A 42 -6.89 -6.63 8.19
N PRO A 43 -6.87 -7.51 9.23
CA PRO A 43 -6.68 -8.94 9.03
C PRO A 43 -7.79 -9.58 8.20
N ASP A 44 -8.96 -8.95 8.14
CA ASP A 44 -10.09 -9.31 7.27
C ASP A 44 -9.79 -9.13 5.77
N SER A 45 -8.74 -8.40 5.42
CA SER A 45 -8.26 -8.29 4.03
C SER A 45 -7.22 -9.35 3.63
N TRP A 46 -6.82 -10.26 4.50
CA TRP A 46 -5.76 -11.23 4.22
C TRP A 46 -6.13 -12.30 3.19
N GLU A 47 -7.38 -12.77 3.24
CA GLU A 47 -7.84 -13.85 2.39
C GLU A 47 -7.78 -13.46 0.91
N MET A 48 -7.10 -14.30 0.08
CA MET A 48 -6.90 -13.99 -1.34
C MET A 48 -8.18 -14.05 -2.16
N HIS A 49 -9.12 -14.90 -1.77
CA HIS A 49 -10.38 -15.18 -2.48
C HIS A 49 -11.58 -15.08 -1.54
N ASN A 50 -11.72 -13.96 -0.85
CA ASN A 50 -12.87 -13.72 0.02
C ASN A 50 -14.14 -13.50 -0.84
N PRO A 51 -15.18 -14.35 -0.71
CA PRO A 51 -16.40 -14.20 -1.48
C PRO A 51 -17.19 -12.93 -1.16
N SER A 52 -16.91 -12.30 -0.01
CA SER A 52 -17.54 -11.04 0.39
C SER A 52 -16.86 -9.80 -0.22
N ALA A 53 -15.73 -9.96 -0.91
CA ALA A 53 -15.08 -8.85 -1.60
C ALA A 53 -15.90 -8.44 -2.83
N GLU A 54 -16.10 -7.14 -3.00
CA GLU A 54 -16.78 -6.60 -4.16
C GLU A 54 -15.89 -6.73 -5.41
N MET A 55 -16.44 -7.35 -6.47
CA MET A 55 -15.77 -7.42 -7.77
C MET A 55 -16.21 -6.23 -8.61
N THR A 56 -15.29 -5.32 -8.93
CA THR A 56 -15.62 -4.11 -9.68
C THR A 56 -14.55 -3.81 -10.74
N ASP A 57 -14.95 -3.13 -11.80
CA ASP A 57 -14.01 -2.59 -12.80
C ASP A 57 -13.47 -1.22 -12.39
N ALA A 58 -12.35 -0.84 -13.00
CA ALA A 58 -11.64 0.40 -12.68
C ALA A 58 -12.45 1.66 -13.02
N GLU A 59 -13.26 1.63 -14.07
CA GLU A 59 -14.10 2.75 -14.52
C GLU A 59 -15.18 3.06 -13.49
N SER A 60 -15.96 2.04 -13.10
CA SER A 60 -17.04 2.15 -12.11
C SER A 60 -16.51 2.65 -10.77
N LEU A 61 -15.33 2.14 -10.33
CA LEU A 61 -14.73 2.55 -9.06
C LEU A 61 -14.21 4.00 -9.12
N LEU A 62 -13.60 4.40 -10.24
CA LEU A 62 -13.17 5.78 -10.42
C LEU A 62 -14.37 6.76 -10.45
N GLU A 63 -15.47 6.40 -11.08
CA GLU A 63 -16.70 7.21 -11.09
C GLU A 63 -17.24 7.45 -9.67
N GLN A 64 -17.21 6.41 -8.82
CA GLN A 64 -17.56 6.55 -7.41
C GLN A 64 -16.64 7.55 -6.71
N ALA A 65 -15.31 7.42 -6.89
CA ALA A 65 -14.32 8.32 -6.30
C ALA A 65 -14.49 9.77 -6.77
N LEU A 66 -14.78 9.99 -8.05
CA LEU A 66 -14.95 11.34 -8.63
C LEU A 66 -16.11 12.14 -8.03
N ARG A 67 -17.09 11.52 -7.39
CA ARG A 67 -18.14 12.21 -6.61
C ARG A 67 -17.58 13.05 -5.47
N TYR A 68 -16.38 12.70 -4.99
CA TYR A 68 -15.67 13.38 -3.90
C TYR A 68 -14.61 14.37 -4.39
N ARG A 69 -14.47 14.57 -5.73
CA ARG A 69 -13.44 15.42 -6.35
C ARG A 69 -13.40 16.85 -5.80
N LYS A 70 -14.54 17.41 -5.41
CA LYS A 70 -14.64 18.76 -4.84
C LYS A 70 -13.82 18.95 -3.54
N TYR A 71 -13.50 17.86 -2.85
CA TYR A 71 -12.69 17.87 -1.62
C TYR A 71 -11.19 17.74 -1.89
N TRP A 72 -10.76 17.48 -3.13
CA TRP A 72 -9.35 17.28 -3.50
C TRP A 72 -8.61 18.57 -3.84
N GLY A 73 -9.19 19.74 -3.55
CA GLY A 73 -8.66 21.05 -3.87
C GLY A 73 -9.04 21.51 -5.26
N ARG A 74 -8.80 22.82 -5.55
CA ARG A 74 -9.24 23.45 -6.81
C ARG A 74 -8.65 22.77 -8.05
N ASP A 75 -7.42 22.25 -7.95
CA ASP A 75 -6.68 21.67 -9.08
C ASP A 75 -6.67 20.13 -9.06
N GLY A 76 -7.38 19.48 -8.11
CA GLY A 76 -7.28 18.04 -7.88
C GLY A 76 -5.90 17.56 -7.39
N LYS A 77 -4.96 18.52 -7.13
CA LYS A 77 -3.57 18.23 -6.76
C LYS A 77 -3.31 18.09 -5.26
N LYS A 78 -4.27 18.52 -4.44
CA LYS A 78 -4.16 18.43 -2.97
C LYS A 78 -4.85 17.21 -2.37
N GLY A 79 -5.31 16.30 -3.20
CA GLY A 79 -6.00 15.08 -2.84
C GLY A 79 -6.15 14.19 -4.06
N GLY A 80 -6.86 13.08 -3.95
CA GLY A 80 -7.05 12.15 -5.04
C GLY A 80 -7.44 10.77 -4.57
N ILE A 81 -6.99 9.72 -5.26
CA ILE A 81 -7.23 8.33 -4.87
C ILE A 81 -5.98 7.70 -4.26
N THR A 82 -6.17 6.86 -3.26
CA THR A 82 -5.14 5.98 -2.71
C THR A 82 -5.63 4.54 -2.83
N VAL A 83 -4.78 3.67 -3.36
CA VAL A 83 -5.04 2.22 -3.36
C VAL A 83 -4.15 1.59 -2.31
N SER A 84 -4.78 0.94 -1.34
CA SER A 84 -4.22 0.30 -0.16
C SER A 84 -4.91 -1.05 0.07
N GLY A 85 -5.03 -1.52 1.30
CA GLY A 85 -5.85 -2.66 1.69
C GLY A 85 -5.08 -3.79 2.32
N GLY A 86 -5.15 -4.99 1.74
CA GLY A 86 -4.21 -6.05 2.02
C GLY A 86 -2.85 -5.69 1.39
N GLU A 87 -2.64 -6.15 0.15
CA GLU A 87 -1.45 -5.75 -0.64
C GLU A 87 -1.90 -5.47 -2.09
N PRO A 88 -1.97 -4.19 -2.49
CA PRO A 88 -2.53 -3.82 -3.79
C PRO A 88 -1.71 -4.34 -4.98
N MET A 89 -0.40 -4.56 -4.81
CA MET A 89 0.45 -5.08 -5.89
C MET A 89 0.12 -6.53 -6.29
N LEU A 90 -0.67 -7.26 -5.49
CA LEU A 90 -1.24 -8.55 -5.89
C LEU A 90 -2.29 -8.41 -7.00
N GLN A 91 -2.83 -7.20 -7.19
CA GLN A 91 -3.82 -6.89 -8.22
C GLN A 91 -3.30 -5.84 -9.20
N MET A 92 -2.00 -5.90 -9.52
CA MET A 92 -1.29 -4.91 -10.34
C MET A 92 -2.00 -4.54 -11.66
N PRO A 93 -2.56 -5.48 -12.46
CA PRO A 93 -3.27 -5.12 -13.69
C PRO A 93 -4.46 -4.20 -13.45
N PHE A 94 -5.23 -4.45 -12.40
CA PHE A 94 -6.38 -3.62 -12.02
C PHE A 94 -5.94 -2.24 -11.50
N VAL A 95 -4.94 -2.21 -10.61
CA VAL A 95 -4.39 -0.95 -10.08
C VAL A 95 -3.83 -0.08 -11.21
N THR A 96 -3.12 -0.69 -12.17
CA THR A 96 -2.59 0.01 -13.34
C THR A 96 -3.70 0.66 -14.16
N GLU A 97 -4.74 -0.08 -14.50
CA GLU A 97 -5.88 0.47 -15.26
C GLU A 97 -6.58 1.60 -14.51
N LEU A 98 -6.81 1.44 -13.21
CA LEU A 98 -7.42 2.46 -12.37
C LEU A 98 -6.58 3.75 -12.33
N PHE A 99 -5.27 3.64 -12.16
CA PHE A 99 -4.37 4.78 -12.11
C PHE A 99 -4.23 5.48 -13.48
N GLU A 100 -4.15 4.72 -14.57
CA GLU A 100 -4.15 5.29 -15.93
C GLU A 100 -5.47 6.05 -16.22
N LEU A 101 -6.61 5.53 -15.77
CA LEU A 101 -7.91 6.22 -15.88
C LEU A 101 -7.93 7.48 -15.03
N ALA A 102 -7.43 7.43 -13.80
CA ALA A 102 -7.34 8.56 -12.88
C ALA A 102 -6.46 9.68 -13.45
N HIS A 103 -5.30 9.36 -14.00
CA HIS A 103 -4.41 10.31 -14.67
C HIS A 103 -5.07 11.00 -15.86
N ARG A 104 -5.83 10.27 -16.70
CA ARG A 104 -6.60 10.87 -17.80
C ARG A 104 -7.65 11.89 -17.32
N LYS A 105 -8.08 11.79 -16.07
CA LYS A 105 -9.01 12.73 -15.41
C LYS A 105 -8.29 13.81 -14.58
N GLY A 106 -6.94 13.83 -14.56
CA GLY A 106 -6.14 14.76 -13.75
C GLY A 106 -6.32 14.51 -12.25
N VAL A 107 -6.41 13.26 -11.82
CA VAL A 107 -6.54 12.83 -10.43
C VAL A 107 -5.21 12.29 -9.96
N HIS A 108 -4.71 12.78 -8.83
CA HIS A 108 -3.48 12.31 -8.19
C HIS A 108 -3.67 10.90 -7.64
N THR A 109 -2.68 10.02 -7.87
CA THR A 109 -2.69 8.62 -7.51
C THR A 109 -1.62 8.30 -6.47
N THR A 110 -2.00 7.57 -5.43
CA THR A 110 -1.08 7.08 -4.39
C THR A 110 -1.21 5.57 -4.26
N LEU A 111 -0.09 4.87 -4.28
CA LEU A 111 0.00 3.45 -3.96
C LEU A 111 0.49 3.30 -2.52
N ASP A 112 -0.30 2.69 -1.65
CA ASP A 112 0.07 2.35 -0.28
C ASP A 112 0.33 0.84 -0.19
N THR A 113 1.59 0.44 -0.01
CA THR A 113 2.03 -0.94 -0.18
C THR A 113 3.14 -1.32 0.80
N ALA A 114 3.19 -2.60 1.15
CA ALA A 114 4.36 -3.18 1.83
C ALA A 114 5.42 -3.70 0.82
N GLY A 115 5.14 -3.69 -0.49
CA GLY A 115 6.10 -4.07 -1.53
C GLY A 115 6.41 -5.57 -1.62
N GLN A 116 5.71 -6.41 -0.86
CA GLN A 116 6.03 -7.83 -0.73
C GLN A 116 6.00 -8.60 -2.07
N PRO A 117 5.06 -8.35 -3.03
CA PRO A 117 5.04 -9.07 -4.30
C PRO A 117 6.15 -8.67 -5.28
N TYR A 118 6.98 -7.66 -4.97
CA TYR A 118 7.99 -7.17 -5.90
C TYR A 118 8.97 -8.26 -6.33
N ARG A 119 9.29 -8.30 -7.63
CA ARG A 119 10.22 -9.24 -8.26
C ARG A 119 11.03 -8.53 -9.35
N GLU A 120 12.21 -9.08 -9.64
CA GLU A 120 13.15 -8.49 -10.60
C GLU A 120 13.13 -9.17 -11.98
N ASP A 121 12.24 -10.16 -12.21
CA ASP A 121 12.09 -10.78 -13.55
C ASP A 121 11.52 -9.78 -14.57
N ALA A 122 11.93 -9.92 -15.81
CA ALA A 122 11.66 -8.94 -16.88
C ALA A 122 10.16 -8.71 -17.14
N GLU A 123 9.34 -9.75 -17.03
CA GLU A 123 7.90 -9.65 -17.25
C GLU A 123 7.23 -8.84 -16.14
N TYR A 124 7.60 -9.15 -14.89
CA TYR A 124 7.11 -8.39 -13.73
C TYR A 124 7.56 -6.94 -13.79
N GLN A 125 8.84 -6.68 -14.10
CA GLN A 125 9.38 -5.33 -14.19
C GLN A 125 8.64 -4.48 -15.23
N LYS A 126 8.31 -5.04 -16.40
CA LYS A 126 7.52 -4.33 -17.41
C LYS A 126 6.14 -3.92 -16.90
N ALA A 127 5.44 -4.80 -16.17
CA ALA A 127 4.13 -4.49 -15.57
C ALA A 127 4.27 -3.48 -14.43
N PHE A 128 5.30 -3.63 -13.59
CA PHE A 128 5.60 -2.73 -12.49
C PHE A 128 5.90 -1.31 -12.99
N GLU A 129 6.77 -1.16 -13.98
CA GLU A 129 7.13 0.13 -14.57
C GLU A 129 5.91 0.83 -15.21
N ARG A 130 5.03 0.06 -15.85
CA ARG A 130 3.75 0.60 -16.37
C ARG A 130 2.87 1.13 -15.24
N MET A 131 2.71 0.39 -14.15
CA MET A 131 1.95 0.85 -12.98
C MET A 131 2.59 2.10 -12.38
N MET A 132 3.93 2.12 -12.22
CA MET A 132 4.65 3.27 -11.69
C MET A 132 4.54 4.51 -12.58
N ALA A 133 4.44 4.38 -13.90
CA ALA A 133 4.21 5.51 -14.81
C ALA A 133 2.89 6.23 -14.52
N ALA A 134 1.89 5.53 -13.99
CA ALA A 134 0.58 6.08 -13.60
C ALA A 134 0.43 6.27 -12.07
N THR A 135 1.53 6.19 -11.30
CA THR A 135 1.56 6.42 -9.86
C THR A 135 2.29 7.71 -9.55
N ASP A 136 1.68 8.66 -8.83
CA ASP A 136 2.33 9.92 -8.47
C ASP A 136 3.17 9.78 -7.19
N LEU A 137 2.69 8.99 -6.22
CA LEU A 137 3.33 8.79 -4.93
C LEU A 137 3.24 7.31 -4.52
N VAL A 138 4.33 6.77 -3.98
CA VAL A 138 4.32 5.48 -3.29
C VAL A 138 4.49 5.71 -1.79
N MET A 139 3.56 5.22 -0.99
CA MET A 139 3.72 5.08 0.46
C MET A 139 4.19 3.64 0.71
N LEU A 140 5.44 3.50 1.12
CA LEU A 140 6.09 2.21 1.30
C LEU A 140 6.30 1.90 2.77
N ASP A 141 5.73 0.80 3.22
CA ASP A 141 5.92 0.30 4.58
C ASP A 141 7.24 -0.46 4.73
N LEU A 142 8.16 0.06 5.54
CA LEU A 142 9.33 -0.67 6.03
C LEU A 142 9.04 -1.16 7.45
N LYS A 143 8.79 -2.46 7.59
CA LYS A 143 8.32 -3.01 8.88
C LYS A 143 9.45 -3.44 9.81
N ALA A 144 10.61 -3.80 9.28
CA ALA A 144 11.89 -4.00 9.96
C ALA A 144 13.01 -4.08 8.91
N MET A 145 14.24 -3.79 9.30
CA MET A 145 15.43 -3.92 8.44
C MET A 145 16.06 -5.30 8.56
N ASP A 146 16.17 -5.82 9.77
CA ASP A 146 16.65 -7.18 9.99
C ASP A 146 15.67 -8.21 9.42
N ALA A 147 16.15 -9.11 8.56
CA ALA A 147 15.30 -10.08 7.86
C ALA A 147 14.63 -11.08 8.81
N GLN A 148 15.27 -11.44 9.94
CA GLN A 148 14.70 -12.35 10.92
C GLN A 148 13.61 -11.64 11.74
N LEU A 149 13.86 -10.39 12.13
CA LEU A 149 12.85 -9.54 12.76
C LEU A 149 11.66 -9.35 11.83
N HIS A 150 11.91 -9.00 10.56
CA HIS A 150 10.84 -8.83 9.57
C HIS A 150 10.00 -10.10 9.42
N ARG A 151 10.65 -11.26 9.33
CA ARG A 151 9.93 -12.56 9.26
C ARG A 151 9.13 -12.84 10.54
N ARG A 152 9.65 -12.50 11.71
CA ARG A 152 8.91 -12.60 12.99
C ARG A 152 7.69 -11.70 13.01
N VAL A 153 7.81 -10.47 12.48
CA VAL A 153 6.74 -9.46 12.47
C VAL A 153 5.67 -9.76 11.44
N THR A 154 6.05 -10.27 10.25
CA THR A 154 5.18 -10.32 9.06
C THR A 154 4.96 -11.71 8.49
N GLY A 155 5.75 -12.70 8.89
CA GLY A 155 5.76 -14.06 8.34
C GLY A 155 6.70 -14.27 7.15
N LEU A 156 7.20 -13.19 6.50
CA LEU A 156 8.07 -13.24 5.32
C LEU A 156 9.32 -12.37 5.52
N ASP A 157 10.36 -12.55 4.70
CA ASP A 157 11.52 -11.66 4.71
C ASP A 157 11.27 -10.37 3.90
N ASN A 158 12.27 -9.46 3.90
CA ASN A 158 12.14 -8.11 3.35
C ASN A 158 13.05 -7.84 2.14
N ALA A 159 13.77 -8.81 1.61
CA ALA A 159 14.77 -8.57 0.57
C ALA A 159 14.15 -7.90 -0.68
N ASN A 160 12.99 -8.39 -1.11
CA ASN A 160 12.24 -7.84 -2.25
C ASN A 160 11.67 -6.43 -1.95
N ILE A 161 11.28 -6.15 -0.72
CA ILE A 161 10.79 -4.82 -0.31
C ILE A 161 11.91 -3.80 -0.40
N LEU A 162 13.11 -4.14 0.11
CA LEU A 162 14.28 -3.27 0.04
C LEU A 162 14.76 -3.10 -1.41
N ALA A 163 14.67 -4.14 -2.24
CA ALA A 163 14.95 -4.05 -3.68
C ALA A 163 13.97 -3.11 -4.38
N MET A 164 12.67 -3.22 -4.07
CA MET A 164 11.64 -2.29 -4.57
C MET A 164 11.94 -0.84 -4.20
N ALA A 165 12.31 -0.57 -2.94
CA ALA A 165 12.64 0.80 -2.50
C ALA A 165 13.79 1.40 -3.32
N ARG A 166 14.86 0.62 -3.58
CA ARG A 166 15.96 1.06 -4.44
C ARG A 166 15.49 1.31 -5.88
N LYS A 167 14.72 0.37 -6.45
CA LYS A 167 14.17 0.53 -7.82
C LYS A 167 13.30 1.80 -7.93
N LEU A 168 12.46 2.09 -6.96
CA LEU A 168 11.65 3.31 -6.94
C LEU A 168 12.53 4.56 -6.90
N SER A 169 13.58 4.55 -6.07
CA SER A 169 14.57 5.63 -6.01
C SER A 169 15.27 5.84 -7.35
N ASP A 170 15.73 4.76 -8.00
CA ASP A 170 16.40 4.81 -9.30
C ASP A 170 15.47 5.30 -10.43
N MET A 171 14.17 5.02 -10.32
CA MET A 171 13.15 5.52 -11.24
C MET A 171 12.77 6.99 -10.99
N GLY A 172 13.32 7.65 -9.98
CA GLY A 172 12.91 9.00 -9.59
C GLY A 172 11.49 9.08 -9.00
N LYS A 173 10.93 7.96 -8.51
CA LYS A 173 9.57 7.90 -8.00
C LYS A 173 9.48 8.49 -6.59
N PRO A 174 8.62 9.52 -6.35
CA PRO A 174 8.40 10.06 -5.01
C PRO A 174 7.92 8.99 -4.05
N MET A 175 8.51 8.96 -2.85
CA MET A 175 8.17 8.00 -1.81
C MET A 175 7.94 8.67 -0.45
N TRP A 176 6.95 8.16 0.27
CA TRP A 176 6.85 8.30 1.71
C TRP A 176 7.17 6.96 2.33
N ILE A 177 8.10 6.93 3.27
CA ILE A 177 8.41 5.71 4.04
C ILE A 177 7.57 5.72 5.31
N ARG A 178 6.94 4.59 5.61
CA ARG A 178 6.12 4.40 6.80
C ARG A 178 6.66 3.27 7.65
N HIS A 179 6.67 3.48 8.96
CA HIS A 179 7.08 2.48 9.92
C HIS A 179 6.14 2.50 11.13
N VAL A 180 5.59 1.34 11.49
CA VAL A 180 4.79 1.19 12.70
C VAL A 180 5.70 0.86 13.87
N LEU A 181 5.76 1.74 14.85
CA LEU A 181 6.56 1.59 16.05
C LEU A 181 5.78 0.84 17.12
N VAL A 182 6.10 -0.45 17.27
CA VAL A 182 5.49 -1.34 18.27
C VAL A 182 6.48 -1.55 19.42
N PRO A 183 6.15 -1.09 20.64
CA PRO A 183 7.04 -1.25 21.79
C PRO A 183 7.44 -2.72 22.03
N GLY A 184 8.74 -2.96 22.19
CA GLY A 184 9.32 -4.28 22.41
C GLY A 184 9.37 -5.19 21.16
N LEU A 185 8.93 -4.70 19.99
CA LEU A 185 8.93 -5.48 18.76
C LEU A 185 9.67 -4.79 17.61
N THR A 186 9.25 -3.57 17.24
CA THR A 186 9.83 -2.83 16.10
C THR A 186 10.49 -1.51 16.52
N ASP A 187 10.69 -1.29 17.82
CA ASP A 187 11.31 -0.10 18.43
C ASP A 187 12.79 -0.31 18.77
N GLY A 188 13.40 -1.42 18.35
CA GLY A 188 14.80 -1.73 18.60
C GLY A 188 15.72 -0.70 17.94
N GLU A 189 16.60 -0.07 18.76
CA GLU A 189 17.45 1.05 18.32
C GLU A 189 18.37 0.68 17.14
N ASP A 190 18.91 -0.53 17.13
CA ASP A 190 19.80 -0.98 16.04
C ASP A 190 19.05 -1.15 14.72
N ASP A 191 17.83 -1.69 14.73
CA ASP A 191 17.03 -1.83 13.53
C ASP A 191 16.59 -0.46 12.98
N LEU A 192 16.21 0.47 13.89
CA LEU A 192 15.86 1.85 13.52
C LEU A 192 17.08 2.62 12.95
N ARG A 193 18.27 2.41 13.48
CA ARG A 193 19.51 2.99 12.90
C ARG A 193 19.79 2.44 11.50
N GLN A 194 19.64 1.12 11.30
CA GLN A 194 19.78 0.51 9.99
C GLN A 194 18.74 1.07 9.01
N MET A 195 17.48 1.24 9.45
CA MET A 195 16.43 1.84 8.65
C MET A 195 16.77 3.28 8.25
N ALA A 196 17.22 4.09 9.19
CA ALA A 196 17.63 5.46 8.90
C ALA A 196 18.79 5.52 7.90
N ALA A 197 19.81 4.66 8.08
CA ALA A 197 20.94 4.55 7.15
C ALA A 197 20.47 4.11 5.75
N PHE A 198 19.56 3.13 5.66
CA PHE A 198 18.99 2.68 4.38
C PHE A 198 18.20 3.81 3.69
N ILE A 199 17.33 4.50 4.42
CA ILE A 199 16.54 5.61 3.88
C ILE A 199 17.43 6.71 3.31
N GLN A 200 18.56 7.00 3.95
CA GLN A 200 19.53 7.99 3.47
C GLN A 200 20.17 7.63 2.12
N THR A 201 20.14 6.36 1.72
CA THR A 201 20.61 5.92 0.39
C THR A 201 19.59 6.16 -0.72
N LEU A 202 18.33 6.44 -0.37
CA LEU A 202 17.24 6.65 -1.32
C LEU A 202 17.10 8.14 -1.66
N GLN A 203 17.04 8.48 -2.96
CA GLN A 203 17.10 9.86 -3.42
C GLN A 203 15.73 10.55 -3.50
N THR A 204 14.63 9.79 -3.42
CA THR A 204 13.27 10.27 -3.72
C THR A 204 12.33 10.19 -2.54
N VAL A 205 12.87 10.01 -1.33
CA VAL A 205 12.06 10.01 -0.11
C VAL A 205 11.71 11.45 0.27
N GLU A 206 10.43 11.78 0.20
CA GLU A 206 9.90 13.11 0.55
C GLU A 206 9.47 13.20 2.02
N ARG A 207 9.14 12.06 2.62
CA ARG A 207 8.64 11.99 3.99
C ARG A 207 8.96 10.63 4.64
N VAL A 208 9.20 10.67 5.94
CA VAL A 208 9.23 9.47 6.80
C VAL A 208 8.17 9.64 7.88
N GLU A 209 7.27 8.67 8.01
CA GLU A 209 6.19 8.66 8.98
C GLU A 209 6.38 7.51 9.97
N ILE A 210 6.60 7.86 11.23
CA ILE A 210 6.59 6.89 12.33
C ILE A 210 5.17 6.84 12.89
N LEU A 211 4.53 5.70 12.74
CA LEU A 211 3.16 5.46 13.15
C LEU A 211 3.15 4.79 14.53
N PRO A 212 2.62 5.44 15.57
CA PRO A 212 2.50 4.78 16.87
C PRO A 212 1.55 3.59 16.76
N TYR A 213 1.96 2.48 17.40
CA TYR A 213 1.11 1.31 17.52
C TYR A 213 -0.18 1.62 18.29
N HIS A 214 -1.30 1.05 17.85
CA HIS A 214 -2.58 1.10 18.52
C HIS A 214 -3.41 -0.16 18.24
N THR A 215 -4.40 -0.43 19.07
CA THR A 215 -5.22 -1.65 19.07
C THR A 215 -6.55 -1.53 18.33
N LEU A 216 -6.74 -0.51 17.47
CA LEU A 216 -8.02 -0.27 16.76
C LEU A 216 -8.47 -1.44 15.87
N GLY A 217 -7.53 -2.26 15.40
CA GLY A 217 -7.82 -3.46 14.62
C GLY A 217 -8.28 -4.68 15.44
N LEU A 218 -8.15 -4.66 16.77
CA LEU A 218 -8.38 -5.83 17.64
C LEU A 218 -9.77 -6.46 17.49
N SER A 219 -10.80 -5.64 17.30
CA SER A 219 -12.17 -6.13 17.08
C SER A 219 -12.30 -7.01 15.83
N LYS A 220 -11.50 -6.74 14.79
CA LYS A 220 -11.47 -7.55 13.57
C LYS A 220 -10.80 -8.91 13.80
N TRP A 221 -9.69 -8.94 14.56
CA TRP A 221 -9.03 -10.19 14.95
C TRP A 221 -9.98 -11.10 15.72
N ARG A 222 -10.64 -10.56 16.73
CA ARG A 222 -11.63 -11.31 17.53
C ARG A 222 -12.79 -11.83 16.68
N ARG A 223 -13.32 -11.02 15.76
CA ARG A 223 -14.40 -11.43 14.85
C ARG A 223 -13.98 -12.57 13.91
N LEU A 224 -12.70 -12.61 13.52
CA LEU A 224 -12.15 -13.67 12.68
C LEU A 224 -11.77 -14.95 13.49
N GLY A 225 -11.83 -14.90 14.82
CA GLY A 225 -11.40 -16.01 15.67
C GLY A 225 -9.89 -16.24 15.62
N ILE A 226 -9.10 -15.19 15.34
CA ILE A 226 -7.64 -15.25 15.29
C ILE A 226 -7.08 -14.61 16.56
N ASP A 227 -6.19 -15.31 17.23
CA ASP A 227 -5.51 -14.78 18.41
C ASP A 227 -4.65 -13.58 18.06
N TYR A 228 -4.78 -12.51 18.84
CA TYR A 228 -4.00 -11.30 18.64
C TYR A 228 -2.63 -11.44 19.34
N PRO A 229 -1.51 -11.43 18.61
CA PRO A 229 -0.22 -11.80 19.20
C PRO A 229 0.42 -10.72 20.08
N LEU A 230 -0.17 -9.53 20.19
CA LEU A 230 0.35 -8.37 20.93
C LEU A 230 -0.56 -7.97 22.11
N GLU A 231 -1.42 -8.89 22.57
CA GLU A 231 -2.18 -8.72 23.82
C GLU A 231 -1.34 -9.04 25.05
#